data_865176d1c4d6bb659187e7a099f3e286
#
_entry.id   865176d1c4d6bb659187e7a099f3e286
#
_cell.length_a   1.000
_cell.length_b   1.000
_cell.length_c   1.000
_cell.angle_alpha   90.00
_cell.angle_beta   90.00
_cell.angle_gamma   90.00
#
_symmetry.space_group_name_H-M   'P 1'
#
loop_
_entity.id
_entity.type
_entity.pdbx_description
1 polymer ?
#
loop_
_entity_poly.entity_id
_entity_poly.type
_entity_poly.pdbx_seq_one_letter_code
_entity_poly.pdbx_strand_id
1 'polypeptide(L)'
;MLNEVDKEASKPQFGGRIHPLHLALDVQAAMDDGNWLVIDGGNTHFWSEIAINIAGFTGKKLGGILHPGTFSLLGVGVSFAVAAKNVHPKQSVVLISGDGAFLSGGLSIEAAFQENHPIVVVVDNNGGLDCISQQQERLFTNGSHFATDFRDIPFHSMFEGLGGYGELVTKREEIIPAVKRAIASGKTACVNVKAKGVISPIVLATTSKRDKASIE
;
A
#
# COMPACT_ATOMS: atom_id res chain seq x y z
N MET A 1 4.79 19.77 4.02
CA MET A 1 4.74 18.36 3.57
C MET A 1 3.84 18.18 2.34
N LEU A 2 2.49 18.34 2.40
CA LEU A 2 1.63 18.09 1.22
C LEU A 2 2.05 18.88 -0.02
N ASN A 3 2.25 20.18 0.10
CA ASN A 3 2.72 21.02 -1.02
C ASN A 3 4.08 20.58 -1.60
N GLU A 4 4.95 19.98 -0.79
CA GLU A 4 6.24 19.46 -1.26
C GLU A 4 6.04 18.14 -2.01
N VAL A 5 5.16 17.27 -1.52
CA VAL A 5 4.77 16.02 -2.19
C VAL A 5 4.09 16.31 -3.52
N ASP A 6 3.20 17.30 -3.58
CA ASP A 6 2.55 17.71 -4.83
C ASP A 6 3.57 18.21 -5.86
N LYS A 7 4.54 19.02 -5.42
CA LYS A 7 5.66 19.47 -6.27
C LYS A 7 6.54 18.31 -6.73
N GLU A 8 6.78 17.33 -5.86
CA GLU A 8 7.56 16.15 -6.22
C GLU A 8 6.82 15.27 -7.23
N ALA A 9 5.55 14.97 -6.97
CA ALA A 9 4.72 14.14 -7.83
C ALA A 9 4.52 14.74 -9.25
N SER A 10 4.63 16.06 -9.39
CA SER A 10 4.53 16.75 -10.69
C SER A 10 5.81 16.72 -11.53
N LYS A 11 6.94 16.25 -10.98
CA LYS A 11 8.20 16.21 -11.71
C LYS A 11 8.19 15.13 -12.81
N PRO A 12 8.89 15.36 -13.95
CA PRO A 12 8.96 14.42 -15.06
C PRO A 12 9.43 12.99 -14.68
N GLN A 13 10.33 12.89 -13.69
CA GLN A 13 10.84 11.60 -13.23
C GLN A 13 9.76 10.70 -12.56
N PHE A 14 8.61 11.27 -12.19
CA PHE A 14 7.46 10.48 -11.72
C PHE A 14 6.78 9.73 -12.87
N GLY A 15 6.93 10.18 -14.13
CA GLY A 15 6.35 9.51 -15.28
C GLY A 15 4.82 9.34 -15.19
N GLY A 16 4.13 10.25 -14.51
CA GLY A 16 2.70 10.18 -14.26
C GLY A 16 2.27 9.15 -13.21
N ARG A 17 3.23 8.49 -12.55
CA ARG A 17 2.91 7.52 -11.48
C ARG A 17 2.45 8.24 -10.21
N ILE A 18 1.67 7.53 -9.40
CA ILE A 18 1.03 8.06 -8.21
C ILE A 18 2.01 8.03 -7.03
N HIS A 19 2.09 9.13 -6.26
CA HIS A 19 2.88 9.19 -5.03
C HIS A 19 2.20 8.37 -3.92
N PRO A 20 2.91 7.53 -3.14
CA PRO A 20 2.32 6.65 -2.12
C PRO A 20 1.56 7.41 -1.01
N LEU A 21 1.97 8.64 -0.65
CA LEU A 21 1.18 9.46 0.28
C LEU A 21 -0.19 9.84 -0.31
N HIS A 22 -0.24 10.20 -1.60
CA HIS A 22 -1.52 10.49 -2.26
C HIS A 22 -2.40 9.25 -2.34
N LEU A 23 -1.82 8.10 -2.69
CA LEU A 23 -2.53 6.82 -2.67
C LEU A 23 -3.18 6.58 -1.30
N ALA A 24 -2.39 6.66 -0.23
CA ALA A 24 -2.88 6.35 1.11
C ALA A 24 -3.94 7.36 1.63
N LEU A 25 -3.80 8.65 1.30
CA LEU A 25 -4.80 9.68 1.62
C LEU A 25 -6.10 9.47 0.87
N ASP A 26 -6.01 9.22 -0.45
CA ASP A 26 -7.17 9.08 -1.32
C ASP A 26 -7.95 7.78 -1.02
N VAL A 27 -7.24 6.69 -0.63
CA VAL A 27 -7.88 5.46 -0.13
C VAL A 27 -8.67 5.75 1.15
N GLN A 28 -8.09 6.45 2.13
CA GLN A 28 -8.79 6.79 3.37
C GLN A 28 -9.97 7.74 3.11
N ALA A 29 -9.85 8.66 2.16
CA ALA A 29 -10.94 9.55 1.76
C ALA A 29 -12.11 8.79 1.08
N ALA A 30 -11.82 7.65 0.45
CA ALA A 30 -12.83 6.80 -0.16
C ALA A 30 -13.60 5.95 0.86
N MET A 31 -13.03 5.71 2.04
CA MET A 31 -13.64 4.91 3.11
C MET A 31 -14.66 5.75 3.89
N ASP A 32 -15.74 5.13 4.35
CA ASP A 32 -16.65 5.73 5.31
C ASP A 32 -16.07 5.67 6.74
N ASP A 33 -16.53 6.53 7.62
CA ASP A 33 -16.17 6.48 9.04
C ASP A 33 -16.63 5.15 9.67
N GLY A 34 -15.81 4.64 10.59
CA GLY A 34 -16.05 3.35 11.24
C GLY A 34 -15.54 2.14 10.45
N ASN A 35 -15.10 2.30 9.21
CA ASN A 35 -14.46 1.23 8.44
C ASN A 35 -13.03 0.95 8.93
N TRP A 36 -12.55 -0.27 8.68
CA TRP A 36 -11.24 -0.74 9.15
C TRP A 36 -10.17 -0.60 8.07
N LEU A 37 -9.03 -0.06 8.47
CA LEU A 37 -7.84 0.04 7.63
C LEU A 37 -6.79 -0.96 8.09
N VAL A 38 -6.25 -1.72 7.14
CA VAL A 38 -5.08 -2.58 7.34
C VAL A 38 -3.95 -2.04 6.46
N ILE A 39 -2.74 -2.00 6.99
CA ILE A 39 -1.57 -1.54 6.23
C ILE A 39 -0.45 -2.58 6.30
N ASP A 40 0.21 -2.83 5.17
CA ASP A 40 1.33 -3.77 5.06
C ASP A 40 2.34 -3.30 4.01
N GLY A 41 3.61 -3.54 4.26
CA GLY A 41 4.68 -3.17 3.35
C GLY A 41 5.83 -2.44 4.04
N GLY A 42 6.79 -2.03 3.24
CA GLY A 42 7.92 -1.20 3.65
C GLY A 42 7.58 0.30 3.58
N ASN A 43 8.01 0.98 2.52
CA ASN A 43 7.68 2.40 2.31
C ASN A 43 6.16 2.65 2.31
N THR A 44 5.37 1.76 1.71
CA THR A 44 3.90 1.82 1.68
C THR A 44 3.31 1.92 3.08
N HIS A 45 3.81 1.11 4.02
CA HIS A 45 3.40 1.15 5.43
C HIS A 45 3.64 2.54 6.03
N PHE A 46 4.88 3.03 5.96
CA PHE A 46 5.25 4.31 6.58
C PHE A 46 4.55 5.52 5.94
N TRP A 47 4.34 5.51 4.63
CA TRP A 47 3.53 6.54 3.97
C TRP A 47 2.07 6.48 4.40
N SER A 48 1.54 5.27 4.63
CA SER A 48 0.17 5.08 5.14
C SER A 48 0.03 5.57 6.58
N GLU A 49 1.02 5.37 7.45
CA GLU A 49 1.04 5.94 8.81
C GLU A 49 1.02 7.47 8.80
N ILE A 50 1.79 8.09 7.90
CA ILE A 50 1.78 9.55 7.71
C ILE A 50 0.39 10.00 7.26
N ALA A 51 -0.22 9.29 6.30
CA ALA A 51 -1.56 9.59 5.80
C ALA A 51 -2.63 9.46 6.88
N ILE A 52 -2.54 8.43 7.75
CA ILE A 52 -3.46 8.23 8.89
C ILE A 52 -3.42 9.43 9.83
N ASN A 53 -2.22 9.90 10.16
CA ASN A 53 -2.08 11.08 11.03
C ASN A 53 -2.70 12.33 10.38
N ILE A 54 -2.43 12.57 9.10
CA ILE A 54 -3.00 13.71 8.36
C ILE A 54 -4.53 13.61 8.32
N ALA A 55 -5.08 12.44 7.97
CA ALA A 55 -6.52 12.22 7.90
C ALA A 55 -7.19 12.37 9.27
N GLY A 56 -6.54 11.91 10.34
CA GLY A 56 -7.02 12.10 11.72
C GLY A 56 -7.13 13.58 12.11
N PHE A 57 -6.15 14.40 11.72
CA PHE A 57 -6.23 15.86 11.94
C PHE A 57 -7.36 16.52 11.16
N THR A 58 -7.79 15.95 10.04
CA THR A 58 -8.95 16.46 9.25
C THR A 58 -10.28 15.86 9.67
N GLY A 59 -10.29 15.08 10.75
CA GLY A 59 -11.51 14.56 11.38
C GLY A 59 -11.94 13.16 10.91
N LYS A 60 -11.13 12.46 10.12
CA LYS A 60 -11.40 11.07 9.71
C LYS A 60 -11.43 10.14 10.92
N LYS A 61 -12.46 9.31 11.02
CA LYS A 61 -12.67 8.37 12.14
C LYS A 61 -12.71 6.94 11.61
N LEU A 62 -11.57 6.27 11.64
CA LEU A 62 -11.50 4.83 11.33
C LEU A 62 -12.05 4.00 12.50
N GLY A 63 -12.66 2.86 12.19
CA GLY A 63 -13.12 1.88 13.19
C GLY A 63 -11.97 1.18 13.89
N GLY A 64 -10.87 1.00 13.17
CA GLY A 64 -9.61 0.49 13.70
C GLY A 64 -8.54 0.44 12.63
N ILE A 65 -7.30 0.25 13.07
CA ILE A 65 -6.12 0.15 12.23
C ILE A 65 -5.35 -1.10 12.66
N LEU A 66 -4.97 -1.94 11.67
CA LEU A 66 -4.10 -3.09 11.89
C LEU A 66 -2.84 -2.96 11.03
N HIS A 67 -1.70 -3.32 11.61
CA HIS A 67 -0.41 -3.30 10.92
C HIS A 67 0.56 -4.30 11.58
N PRO A 68 1.68 -4.68 10.92
CA PRO A 68 2.61 -5.69 11.43
C PRO A 68 3.40 -5.29 12.70
N GLY A 69 3.21 -4.06 13.19
CA GLY A 69 3.89 -3.57 14.40
C GLY A 69 5.41 -3.45 14.23
N THR A 70 6.12 -3.50 15.36
CA THR A 70 7.58 -3.32 15.40
C THR A 70 8.36 -4.45 14.72
N PHE A 71 7.78 -5.63 14.57
CA PHE A 71 8.40 -6.73 13.83
C PHE A 71 8.44 -6.49 12.32
N SER A 72 7.57 -5.62 11.80
CA SER A 72 7.49 -5.24 10.38
C SER A 72 7.49 -6.44 9.43
N LEU A 73 6.87 -7.56 9.84
CA LEU A 73 6.77 -8.75 9.00
C LEU A 73 5.87 -8.47 7.80
N LEU A 74 6.43 -8.60 6.59
CA LEU A 74 5.70 -8.43 5.35
C LEU A 74 4.80 -9.63 5.05
N GLY A 75 3.63 -9.36 4.42
CA GLY A 75 2.71 -10.40 3.96
C GLY A 75 1.62 -10.79 4.95
N VAL A 76 1.58 -10.16 6.13
CA VAL A 76 0.53 -10.43 7.14
C VAL A 76 -0.77 -9.66 6.87
N GLY A 77 -0.73 -8.64 6.02
CA GLY A 77 -1.84 -7.71 5.80
C GLY A 77 -3.13 -8.40 5.36
N VAL A 78 -3.05 -9.36 4.44
CA VAL A 78 -4.23 -10.10 3.98
C VAL A 78 -4.85 -10.89 5.13
N SER A 79 -4.06 -11.62 5.91
CA SER A 79 -4.56 -12.39 7.06
C SER A 79 -5.19 -11.48 8.11
N PHE A 80 -4.61 -10.30 8.35
CA PHE A 80 -5.19 -9.31 9.26
C PHE A 80 -6.51 -8.74 8.73
N ALA A 81 -6.60 -8.50 7.43
CA ALA A 81 -7.84 -8.02 6.81
C ALA A 81 -8.97 -9.06 6.90
N VAL A 82 -8.66 -10.33 6.66
CA VAL A 82 -9.62 -11.44 6.82
C VAL A 82 -10.07 -11.54 8.28
N ALA A 83 -9.13 -11.49 9.23
CA ALA A 83 -9.46 -11.54 10.66
C ALA A 83 -10.33 -10.34 11.08
N ALA A 84 -9.98 -9.11 10.64
CA ALA A 84 -10.78 -7.92 10.91
C ALA A 84 -12.20 -8.05 10.34
N LYS A 85 -12.34 -8.56 9.12
CA LYS A 85 -13.66 -8.75 8.49
C LYS A 85 -14.50 -9.79 9.21
N ASN A 86 -13.86 -10.84 9.75
CA ASN A 86 -14.53 -11.87 10.56
C ASN A 86 -15.13 -11.29 11.85
N VAL A 87 -14.37 -10.44 12.53
CA VAL A 87 -14.79 -9.80 13.79
C VAL A 87 -15.78 -8.65 13.52
N HIS A 88 -15.63 -7.95 12.40
CA HIS A 88 -16.41 -6.78 12.02
C HIS A 88 -17.14 -6.98 10.68
N PRO A 89 -18.10 -7.93 10.59
CA PRO A 89 -18.70 -8.36 9.31
C PRO A 89 -19.50 -7.23 8.61
N LYS A 90 -19.98 -6.24 9.34
CA LYS A 90 -20.78 -5.14 8.80
C LYS A 90 -19.93 -3.98 8.24
N GLN A 91 -18.71 -3.81 8.75
CA GLN A 91 -17.82 -2.75 8.32
C GLN A 91 -17.04 -3.18 7.07
N SER A 92 -16.70 -2.22 6.23
CA SER A 92 -15.75 -2.45 5.16
C SER A 92 -14.33 -2.55 5.75
N VAL A 93 -13.55 -3.48 5.22
CA VAL A 93 -12.14 -3.64 5.55
C VAL A 93 -11.34 -3.36 4.30
N VAL A 94 -10.44 -2.39 4.37
CA VAL A 94 -9.56 -2.01 3.27
C VAL A 94 -8.10 -2.24 3.70
N LEU A 95 -7.38 -3.00 2.90
CA LEU A 95 -5.94 -3.23 3.06
C LEU A 95 -5.18 -2.37 2.04
N ILE A 96 -4.23 -1.55 2.50
CA ILE A 96 -3.19 -0.97 1.63
C ILE A 96 -1.94 -1.84 1.78
N SER A 97 -1.51 -2.45 0.69
CA SER A 97 -0.34 -3.33 0.68
C SER A 97 0.65 -2.93 -0.41
N GLY A 98 1.94 -2.91 -0.08
CA GLY A 98 2.97 -2.88 -1.10
C GLY A 98 2.93 -4.16 -1.94
N ASP A 99 3.34 -4.08 -3.20
CA ASP A 99 3.36 -5.23 -4.12
C ASP A 99 4.21 -6.40 -3.60
N GLY A 100 5.40 -6.12 -3.03
CA GLY A 100 6.25 -7.14 -2.42
C GLY A 100 5.65 -7.76 -1.16
N ALA A 101 4.95 -6.98 -0.32
CA ALA A 101 4.25 -7.51 0.84
C ALA A 101 3.09 -8.40 0.40
N PHE A 102 2.32 -7.96 -0.59
CA PHE A 102 1.23 -8.77 -1.15
C PHE A 102 1.77 -10.09 -1.76
N LEU A 103 2.88 -10.06 -2.50
CA LEU A 103 3.48 -11.28 -3.04
C LEU A 103 3.96 -12.26 -1.95
N SER A 104 4.33 -11.75 -0.79
CA SER A 104 4.82 -12.60 0.33
C SER A 104 3.72 -13.39 1.01
N GLY A 105 2.48 -12.87 1.08
CA GLY A 105 1.38 -13.52 1.80
C GLY A 105 0.01 -13.45 1.12
N GLY A 106 -0.06 -12.89 -0.09
CA GLY A 106 -1.30 -12.57 -0.79
C GLY A 106 -2.19 -13.77 -1.13
N LEU A 107 -1.62 -14.97 -1.26
CA LEU A 107 -2.42 -16.17 -1.53
C LEU A 107 -3.36 -16.52 -0.36
N SER A 108 -3.12 -16.02 0.85
CA SER A 108 -4.07 -16.13 1.97
C SER A 108 -5.42 -15.44 1.71
N ILE A 109 -5.53 -14.67 0.61
CA ILE A 109 -6.79 -14.06 0.14
C ILE A 109 -7.85 -15.12 -0.18
N GLU A 110 -7.45 -16.33 -0.50
CA GLU A 110 -8.35 -17.45 -0.75
C GLU A 110 -9.34 -17.66 0.41
N ALA A 111 -8.89 -17.48 1.65
CA ALA A 111 -9.76 -17.56 2.83
C ALA A 111 -10.92 -16.55 2.79
N ALA A 112 -10.69 -15.35 2.25
CA ALA A 112 -11.74 -14.35 2.09
C ALA A 112 -12.77 -14.76 1.02
N PHE A 113 -12.32 -15.44 -0.04
CA PHE A 113 -13.21 -15.98 -1.06
C PHE A 113 -14.02 -17.16 -0.53
N GLN A 114 -13.38 -18.10 0.15
CA GLN A 114 -14.02 -19.28 0.71
C GLN A 114 -15.11 -18.92 1.72
N GLU A 115 -14.84 -17.95 2.60
CA GLU A 115 -15.75 -17.53 3.66
C GLU A 115 -16.75 -16.44 3.21
N ASN A 116 -16.71 -16.01 1.95
CA ASN A 116 -17.51 -14.88 1.44
C ASN A 116 -17.34 -13.61 2.30
N HIS A 117 -16.13 -13.33 2.72
CA HIS A 117 -15.76 -12.16 3.50
C HIS A 117 -15.19 -11.07 2.60
N PRO A 118 -16.02 -10.14 2.04
CA PRO A 118 -15.53 -9.14 1.12
C PRO A 118 -14.56 -8.19 1.81
N ILE A 119 -13.31 -8.17 1.35
CA ILE A 119 -12.28 -7.20 1.71
C ILE A 119 -11.78 -6.52 0.45
N VAL A 120 -11.30 -5.29 0.58
CA VAL A 120 -10.70 -4.54 -0.53
C VAL A 120 -9.20 -4.46 -0.32
N VAL A 121 -8.43 -4.97 -1.26
CA VAL A 121 -6.98 -4.86 -1.28
C VAL A 121 -6.57 -3.78 -2.28
N VAL A 122 -5.94 -2.72 -1.80
CA VAL A 122 -5.32 -1.70 -2.64
C VAL A 122 -3.82 -2.00 -2.70
N VAL A 123 -3.34 -2.39 -3.87
CA VAL A 123 -1.92 -2.69 -4.07
C VAL A 123 -1.20 -1.44 -4.55
N ASP A 124 -0.24 -0.97 -3.76
CA ASP A 124 0.77 0.03 -4.14
C ASP A 124 1.80 -0.67 -5.04
N ASN A 125 1.48 -0.73 -6.35
CA ASN A 125 2.27 -1.43 -7.34
C ASN A 125 3.32 -0.49 -7.92
N ASN A 126 4.45 -0.43 -7.26
CA ASN A 126 5.60 0.37 -7.65
C ASN A 126 6.65 -0.43 -8.44
N GLY A 127 6.51 -1.76 -8.53
CA GLY A 127 7.33 -2.67 -9.33
C GLY A 127 8.51 -3.24 -8.58
N GLY A 128 8.49 -3.29 -7.24
CA GLY A 128 9.61 -3.87 -6.51
C GLY A 128 9.64 -3.66 -5.00
N LEU A 129 10.69 -4.18 -4.39
CA LEU A 129 11.01 -3.99 -2.97
C LEU A 129 11.69 -2.63 -2.76
N ASP A 130 11.00 -1.54 -3.08
CA ASP A 130 11.57 -0.19 -3.12
C ASP A 130 12.27 0.27 -1.85
N CYS A 131 11.78 -0.13 -0.68
CA CYS A 131 12.46 0.18 0.58
C CYS A 131 13.87 -0.41 0.61
N ILE A 132 14.07 -1.56 0.00
CA ILE A 132 15.35 -2.27 -0.05
C ILE A 132 16.20 -1.72 -1.19
N SER A 133 15.66 -1.57 -2.42
CA SER A 133 16.43 -1.03 -3.55
C SER A 133 17.01 0.34 -3.25
N GLN A 134 16.21 1.24 -2.68
CA GLN A 134 16.64 2.58 -2.31
C GLN A 134 17.69 2.61 -1.19
N GLN A 135 17.68 1.62 -0.30
CA GLN A 135 18.75 1.45 0.69
C GLN A 135 20.02 0.91 0.03
N GLN A 136 19.92 -0.08 -0.86
CA GLN A 136 21.06 -0.61 -1.61
C GLN A 136 21.72 0.49 -2.46
N GLU A 137 20.96 1.28 -3.19
CA GLU A 137 21.43 2.42 -3.99
C GLU A 137 22.23 3.44 -3.19
N ARG A 138 21.92 3.57 -1.91
CA ARG A 138 22.63 4.48 -0.98
C ARG A 138 23.87 3.87 -0.39
N LEU A 139 23.84 2.55 -0.15
CA LEU A 139 24.95 1.82 0.46
C LEU A 139 26.03 1.47 -0.58
N PHE A 140 25.66 1.15 -1.80
CA PHE A 140 26.61 0.80 -2.84
C PHE A 140 27.19 2.06 -3.51
N THR A 141 28.50 2.10 -3.66
CA THR A 141 29.22 3.25 -4.19
C THR A 141 28.82 3.64 -5.61
N ASN A 142 28.37 2.66 -6.41
CA ASN A 142 27.90 2.86 -7.79
C ASN A 142 26.38 3.14 -7.88
N GLY A 143 25.68 3.22 -6.75
CA GLY A 143 24.23 3.44 -6.72
C GLY A 143 23.39 2.32 -7.31
N SER A 144 23.94 1.09 -7.35
CA SER A 144 23.21 -0.07 -7.87
C SER A 144 22.35 -0.76 -6.81
N HIS A 145 21.40 -1.54 -7.27
CA HIS A 145 20.62 -2.49 -6.47
C HIS A 145 20.45 -3.80 -7.23
N PHE A 146 20.05 -4.87 -6.55
CA PHE A 146 19.85 -6.18 -7.16
C PHE A 146 18.77 -6.98 -6.44
N ALA A 147 18.11 -7.87 -7.18
CA ALA A 147 17.08 -8.79 -6.69
C ALA A 147 15.87 -8.11 -6.02
N THR A 148 15.57 -6.87 -6.37
CA THR A 148 14.49 -6.08 -5.78
C THR A 148 13.40 -5.69 -6.77
N ASP A 149 13.68 -5.78 -8.07
CA ASP A 149 12.72 -5.38 -9.11
C ASP A 149 11.77 -6.53 -9.44
N PHE A 150 10.51 -6.17 -9.66
CA PHE A 150 9.48 -7.08 -10.15
C PHE A 150 9.10 -6.75 -11.58
N ARG A 151 8.66 -7.77 -12.30
CA ARG A 151 7.92 -7.57 -13.55
C ARG A 151 6.59 -6.85 -13.25
N ASP A 152 5.99 -6.30 -14.29
CA ASP A 152 4.65 -5.72 -14.17
C ASP A 152 3.61 -6.82 -13.90
N ILE A 153 3.05 -6.83 -12.67
CA ILE A 153 2.12 -7.85 -12.21
C ILE A 153 0.70 -7.27 -12.23
N PRO A 154 -0.23 -7.91 -12.96
CA PRO A 154 -1.62 -7.48 -13.00
C PRO A 154 -2.40 -8.03 -11.80
N PHE A 155 -2.14 -7.51 -10.59
CA PHE A 155 -2.78 -7.98 -9.35
C PHE A 155 -4.31 -7.98 -9.43
N HIS A 156 -4.92 -6.99 -10.06
CA HIS A 156 -6.37 -6.93 -10.26
C HIS A 156 -6.90 -8.16 -11.01
N SER A 157 -6.21 -8.62 -12.05
CA SER A 157 -6.62 -9.80 -12.83
C SER A 157 -6.51 -11.11 -12.03
N MET A 158 -5.65 -11.17 -11.00
CA MET A 158 -5.61 -12.33 -10.10
C MET A 158 -6.94 -12.46 -9.33
N PHE A 159 -7.50 -11.34 -8.85
CA PHE A 159 -8.78 -11.35 -8.14
C PHE A 159 -9.94 -11.65 -9.09
N GLU A 160 -9.94 -11.12 -10.30
CA GLU A 160 -10.93 -11.46 -11.33
C GLU A 160 -10.92 -12.97 -11.64
N GLY A 161 -9.72 -13.56 -11.78
CA GLY A 161 -9.54 -15.00 -11.98
C GLY A 161 -10.09 -15.87 -10.84
N LEU A 162 -10.16 -15.34 -9.62
CA LEU A 162 -10.78 -15.98 -8.44
C LEU A 162 -12.28 -15.65 -8.28
N GLY A 163 -12.89 -14.93 -9.23
CA GLY A 163 -14.30 -14.53 -9.18
C GLY A 163 -14.58 -13.24 -8.41
N GLY A 164 -13.53 -12.54 -7.98
CA GLY A 164 -13.60 -11.25 -7.30
C GLY A 164 -13.82 -10.06 -8.21
N TYR A 165 -13.55 -8.87 -7.68
CA TYR A 165 -13.54 -7.62 -8.43
C TYR A 165 -12.09 -7.14 -8.61
N GLY A 166 -11.72 -6.76 -9.83
CA GLY A 166 -10.41 -6.22 -10.15
C GLY A 166 -10.50 -4.89 -10.86
N GLU A 167 -9.62 -3.93 -10.50
CA GLU A 167 -9.53 -2.65 -11.19
C GLU A 167 -8.08 -2.15 -11.23
N LEU A 168 -7.64 -1.69 -12.40
CA LEU A 168 -6.35 -1.04 -12.59
C LEU A 168 -6.52 0.47 -12.52
N VAL A 169 -5.72 1.12 -11.67
CA VAL A 169 -5.68 2.57 -11.51
C VAL A 169 -4.30 3.09 -11.92
N THR A 170 -4.29 4.05 -12.85
CA THR A 170 -3.06 4.67 -13.36
C THR A 170 -2.96 6.16 -13.08
N LYS A 171 -4.07 6.80 -12.69
CA LYS A 171 -4.15 8.23 -12.39
C LYS A 171 -4.72 8.45 -11.00
N ARG A 172 -4.21 9.46 -10.30
CA ARG A 172 -4.61 9.76 -8.92
C ARG A 172 -6.12 9.97 -8.77
N GLU A 173 -6.73 10.71 -9.68
CA GLU A 173 -8.15 11.03 -9.65
C GLU A 173 -9.09 9.81 -9.74
N GLU A 174 -8.54 8.68 -10.16
CA GLU A 174 -9.27 7.42 -10.28
C GLU A 174 -9.31 6.62 -8.96
N ILE A 175 -8.44 6.93 -7.97
CA ILE A 175 -8.31 6.12 -6.74
C ILE A 175 -9.61 6.12 -5.94
N ILE A 176 -10.13 7.30 -5.58
CA ILE A 176 -11.35 7.42 -4.78
C ILE A 176 -12.53 6.69 -5.43
N PRO A 177 -12.86 6.95 -6.71
CA PRO A 177 -13.96 6.23 -7.35
C PRO A 177 -13.71 4.72 -7.48
N ALA A 178 -12.48 4.26 -7.73
CA ALA A 178 -12.15 2.84 -7.84
C ALA A 178 -12.34 2.12 -6.50
N VAL A 179 -11.82 2.68 -5.40
CA VAL A 179 -12.00 2.10 -4.06
C VAL A 179 -13.48 2.06 -3.66
N LYS A 180 -14.25 3.10 -3.98
CA LYS A 180 -15.70 3.09 -3.72
C LYS A 180 -16.43 2.02 -4.54
N ARG A 181 -16.07 1.82 -5.82
CA ARG A 181 -16.64 0.73 -6.63
C ARG A 181 -16.25 -0.64 -6.08
N ALA A 182 -15.01 -0.82 -5.66
CA ALA A 182 -14.53 -2.05 -5.05
C ALA A 182 -15.33 -2.38 -3.77
N ILE A 183 -15.54 -1.40 -2.87
CA ILE A 183 -16.36 -1.57 -1.67
C ILE A 183 -17.82 -1.89 -2.05
N ALA A 184 -18.41 -1.14 -2.98
CA ALA A 184 -19.80 -1.31 -3.42
C ALA A 184 -20.04 -2.62 -4.15
N SER A 185 -19.01 -3.25 -4.72
CA SER A 185 -19.11 -4.55 -5.40
C SER A 185 -19.59 -5.67 -4.49
N GLY A 186 -19.40 -5.54 -3.16
CA GLY A 186 -19.69 -6.58 -2.19
C GLY A 186 -18.84 -7.84 -2.36
N LYS A 187 -17.79 -7.79 -3.17
CA LYS A 187 -16.86 -8.89 -3.44
C LYS A 187 -15.51 -8.64 -2.79
N THR A 188 -14.75 -9.70 -2.59
CA THR A 188 -13.31 -9.58 -2.36
C THR A 188 -12.68 -8.94 -3.60
N ALA A 189 -11.98 -7.81 -3.42
CA ALA A 189 -11.62 -6.91 -4.50
C ALA A 189 -10.15 -6.50 -4.48
N CYS A 190 -9.57 -6.21 -5.65
CA CYS A 190 -8.24 -5.63 -5.80
C CYS A 190 -8.30 -4.34 -6.62
N VAL A 191 -7.83 -3.25 -6.05
CA VAL A 191 -7.51 -2.02 -6.76
C VAL A 191 -5.98 -1.96 -6.94
N ASN A 192 -5.51 -2.25 -8.15
CA ASN A 192 -4.10 -2.26 -8.49
C ASN A 192 -3.65 -0.86 -8.92
N VAL A 193 -2.94 -0.15 -8.06
CA VAL A 193 -2.56 1.25 -8.29
C VAL A 193 -1.11 1.34 -8.78
N LYS A 194 -0.89 1.91 -9.96
CA LYS A 194 0.46 2.15 -10.51
C LYS A 194 1.12 3.33 -9.81
N ALA A 195 1.87 3.02 -8.77
CA ALA A 195 2.56 4.00 -7.95
C ALA A 195 4.05 4.15 -8.29
N LYS A 196 4.66 5.19 -7.77
CA LYS A 196 6.10 5.41 -7.79
C LYS A 196 6.69 5.02 -6.45
N GLY A 197 7.76 4.25 -6.46
CA GLY A 197 8.53 4.01 -5.26
C GLY A 197 9.18 5.27 -4.74
N VAL A 198 8.80 5.67 -3.53
CA VAL A 198 9.34 6.85 -2.85
C VAL A 198 9.74 6.49 -1.44
N ILE A 199 10.99 6.76 -1.09
CA ILE A 199 11.46 6.52 0.28
C ILE A 199 10.68 7.39 1.26
N SER A 200 10.17 6.76 2.32
CA SER A 200 9.46 7.51 3.34
C SER A 200 10.44 8.34 4.21
N PRO A 201 10.02 9.48 4.76
CA PRO A 201 10.84 10.25 5.68
C PRO A 201 11.31 9.45 6.91
N ILE A 202 10.53 8.48 7.34
CA ILE A 202 10.86 7.60 8.48
C ILE A 202 12.04 6.69 8.12
N VAL A 203 11.98 6.02 6.97
CA VAL A 203 13.08 5.18 6.47
C VAL A 203 14.32 6.03 6.21
N LEU A 204 14.12 7.21 5.61
CA LEU A 204 15.22 8.15 5.34
C LEU A 204 15.96 8.55 6.62
N ALA A 205 15.23 8.86 7.69
CA ALA A 205 15.81 9.26 8.97
C ALA A 205 16.60 8.13 9.65
N THR A 206 16.18 6.87 9.47
CA THR A 206 16.88 5.70 10.05
C THR A 206 18.12 5.29 9.27
N THR A 207 18.17 5.56 7.95
CA THR A 207 19.27 5.19 7.07
C THR A 207 20.33 6.26 6.91
N SER A 208 20.01 7.54 7.13
CA SER A 208 20.94 8.67 6.99
C SER A 208 22.06 8.68 8.04
N LYS A 209 21.93 7.96 9.17
CA LYS A 209 22.91 7.90 10.26
C LYS A 209 23.94 6.78 10.13
N ARG A 210 23.81 5.89 9.17
CA ARG A 210 24.85 4.89 8.89
C ARG A 210 25.85 5.51 7.93
N ASP A 211 26.85 6.20 8.50
CA ASP A 211 27.95 6.77 7.74
C ASP A 211 28.65 5.69 6.90
N LYS A 212 29.12 6.14 5.72
CA LYS A 212 29.92 5.35 4.77
C LYS A 212 31.23 4.78 5.35
N ALA A 213 31.48 4.95 6.64
CA ALA A 213 32.72 4.59 7.34
C ALA A 213 32.78 3.14 7.85
N SER A 214 31.80 2.28 7.58
CA SER A 214 31.77 0.92 8.11
C SER A 214 31.76 -0.19 7.05
N ILE A 215 32.14 0.13 5.81
CA ILE A 215 32.26 -0.86 4.72
C ILE A 215 33.60 -0.58 4.00
N GLU A 216 34.71 -0.67 4.74
CA GLU A 216 36.05 -0.95 4.23
C GLU A 216 36.49 -2.34 4.64
#